data_534bf953787b10f48a8d62b04007499c
#
_entry.id   534bf953787b10f48a8d62b04007499c
#
_cell.length_a   1.000
_cell.length_b   1.000
_cell.length_c   1.000
_cell.angle_alpha   90.00
_cell.angle_beta   90.00
_cell.angle_gamma   90.00
#
_symmetry.space_group_name_H-M   'P 1'
#
loop_
_entity.id
_entity.type
_entity.pdbx_description
1 polymer ?
#
loop_
_entity_poly.entity_id
_entity_poly.type
_entity_poly.pdbx_seq_one_letter_code
_entity_poly.pdbx_strand_id
1 'polypeptide(L)' 'MEKMMQHLQDLYQQKRGLDLQWEQEHLKEGRYTLDMVKIDRQVRDVLSHIKMAEAQREHMRNKVEDSAPQVSVAT' A
#
# COMPACT_ATOMS: atom_id res chain seq x y z
N MET A 1 -8.17 -15.01 -0.68
CA MET A 1 -7.05 -14.65 0.16
C MET A 1 -5.78 -14.44 -0.61
N GLU A 2 -5.40 -15.41 -1.40
CA GLU A 2 -4.19 -15.26 -2.20
C GLU A 2 -4.27 -14.07 -3.13
N LYS A 3 -5.46 -13.84 -3.69
CA LYS A 3 -5.63 -12.70 -4.59
C LYS A 3 -5.38 -11.37 -3.88
N MET A 4 -5.85 -11.28 -2.63
CA MET A 4 -5.65 -10.06 -1.86
C MET A 4 -4.17 -9.85 -1.54
N MET A 5 -3.48 -10.91 -1.14
CA MET A 5 -2.05 -10.84 -0.86
C MET A 5 -1.27 -10.45 -2.11
N GLN A 6 -1.64 -11.05 -3.24
CA GLN A 6 -0.98 -10.75 -4.50
C GLN A 6 -1.22 -9.30 -4.90
N HIS A 7 -2.43 -8.82 -4.71
CA HIS A 7 -2.75 -7.43 -4.99
C HIS A 7 -1.91 -6.48 -4.15
N LEU A 8 -1.77 -6.78 -2.86
CA LEU A 8 -0.93 -5.99 -1.96
C LEU A 8 0.53 -6.01 -2.40
N GLN A 9 1.03 -7.18 -2.76
CA GLN A 9 2.41 -7.30 -3.22
C GLN A 9 2.64 -6.47 -4.48
N ASP A 10 1.70 -6.50 -5.40
CA ASP A 10 1.79 -5.71 -6.62
C ASP A 10 1.83 -4.23 -6.29
N LEU A 11 1.00 -3.79 -5.37
CA LEU A 11 0.99 -2.39 -4.95
C LEU A 11 2.30 -1.98 -4.31
N TYR A 12 2.85 -2.84 -3.46
CA TYR A 12 4.14 -2.56 -2.83
C TYR A 12 5.26 -2.48 -3.85
N GLN A 13 5.22 -3.36 -4.85
CA GLN A 13 6.22 -3.33 -5.92
C GLN A 13 6.11 -2.05 -6.74
N GLN A 14 4.90 -1.63 -7.04
CA GLN A 14 4.68 -0.38 -7.75
C GLN A 14 5.25 0.79 -6.96
N LYS A 15 4.97 0.82 -5.68
CA LYS A 15 5.48 1.89 -4.82
C LYS A 15 6.99 1.90 -4.81
N ARG A 16 7.60 0.72 -4.69
CA ARG A 16 9.05 0.61 -4.67
C ARG A 16 9.67 1.10 -5.97
N GLY A 17 9.05 0.73 -7.10
CA GLY A 17 9.53 1.20 -8.40
C GLY A 17 9.45 2.71 -8.52
N LEU A 18 8.36 3.29 -8.04
CA LEU A 18 8.19 4.73 -8.07
C LEU A 18 9.19 5.43 -7.16
N ASP A 19 9.43 4.88 -5.98
CA ASP A 19 10.41 5.44 -5.07
C ASP A 19 11.81 5.43 -5.69
N LEU A 20 12.15 4.36 -6.38
CA LEU A 20 13.44 4.27 -7.07
C LEU A 20 13.54 5.29 -8.20
N GLN A 21 12.46 5.46 -8.97
CA GLN A 21 12.43 6.46 -10.03
C GLN A 21 12.62 7.86 -9.47
N TRP A 22 11.94 8.15 -8.38
CA TRP A 22 12.06 9.44 -7.72
C TRP A 22 13.51 9.69 -7.29
N GLU A 23 14.12 8.70 -6.68
CA GLU A 23 15.47 8.81 -6.19
C GLU A 23 16.46 9.01 -7.34
N GLN A 24 16.30 8.23 -8.42
CA GLN A 24 17.16 8.37 -9.59
C GLN A 24 17.03 9.76 -10.20
N GLU A 25 15.80 10.25 -10.29
CA GLU A 25 15.60 11.58 -10.84
C GLU A 25 16.23 12.64 -9.97
N HIS A 26 16.10 12.50 -8.65
CA HIS A 26 16.70 13.44 -7.71
C HIS A 26 18.21 13.42 -7.80
N LEU A 27 18.79 12.25 -7.86
CA LEU A 27 20.26 12.12 -7.97
C LEU A 27 20.77 12.70 -9.28
N LYS A 28 19.99 12.55 -10.33
CA LYS A 28 20.37 13.03 -11.65
C LYS A 28 20.33 14.54 -11.73
N GLU A 29 19.24 15.13 -11.27
CA GLU A 29 19.03 16.57 -11.38
C GLU A 29 19.55 17.34 -10.18
N GLY A 30 19.66 16.70 -9.04
CA GLY A 30 20.10 17.35 -7.83
C GLY A 30 19.11 18.33 -7.25
N ARG A 31 17.88 18.35 -7.77
CA ARG A 31 16.86 19.27 -7.32
C ARG A 31 15.49 18.64 -7.55
N TYR A 32 14.48 19.28 -7.00
CA TYR A 32 13.11 18.79 -7.11
C TYR A 32 12.53 19.21 -8.47
N THR A 33 12.17 18.25 -9.28
CA THR A 33 11.71 18.48 -10.65
C THR A 33 10.22 18.22 -10.76
N LEU A 34 9.64 18.65 -11.90
CA LEU A 34 8.24 18.35 -12.18
C LEU A 34 7.99 16.86 -12.31
N ASP A 35 8.95 16.13 -12.85
CA ASP A 35 8.83 14.68 -12.95
C ASP A 35 8.75 14.06 -11.57
N MET A 36 9.53 14.58 -10.62
CA MET A 36 9.48 14.10 -9.24
C MET A 36 8.12 14.39 -8.61
N VAL A 37 7.53 15.54 -8.93
CA VAL A 37 6.18 15.85 -8.45
C VAL A 37 5.17 14.83 -8.95
N LYS A 38 5.28 14.45 -10.21
CA LYS A 38 4.38 13.46 -10.79
C LYS A 38 4.56 12.10 -10.12
N ILE A 39 5.81 11.72 -9.89
CA ILE A 39 6.11 10.46 -9.22
C ILE A 39 5.57 10.48 -7.80
N ASP A 40 5.74 11.59 -7.09
CA ASP A 40 5.20 11.73 -5.73
C ASP A 40 3.69 11.52 -5.71
N ARG A 41 3.01 12.10 -6.69
CA ARG A 41 1.55 11.94 -6.78
C ARG A 41 1.18 10.48 -6.98
N GLN A 42 1.92 9.80 -7.85
CA GLN A 42 1.67 8.38 -8.09
C GLN A 42 1.95 7.56 -6.84
N VAL A 43 2.99 7.90 -6.10
CA VAL A 43 3.30 7.22 -4.84
C VAL A 43 2.14 7.38 -3.84
N ARG A 44 1.61 8.59 -3.72
CA ARG A 44 0.47 8.83 -2.83
C ARG A 44 -0.74 8.02 -3.25
N ASP A 45 -0.96 7.94 -4.56
CA ASP A 45 -2.07 7.16 -5.10
C ASP A 45 -1.92 5.68 -4.71
N VAL A 46 -0.74 5.14 -4.94
CA VAL A 46 -0.47 3.75 -4.60
C VAL A 46 -0.60 3.52 -3.09
N LEU A 47 -0.09 4.46 -2.29
CA LEU A 47 -0.23 4.36 -0.84
C LEU A 47 -1.70 4.33 -0.41
N SER A 48 -2.52 5.14 -1.06
CA SER A 48 -3.95 5.16 -0.79
C SER A 48 -4.56 3.79 -1.05
N HIS A 49 -4.21 3.20 -2.19
CA HIS A 49 -4.69 1.87 -2.54
C HIS A 49 -4.19 0.81 -1.57
N ILE A 50 -2.94 0.93 -1.14
CA ILE A 50 -2.39 0.00 -0.15
C ILE A 50 -3.18 0.08 1.15
N LYS A 51 -3.46 1.29 1.61
CA LYS A 51 -4.21 1.48 2.84
C LYS A 51 -5.61 0.88 2.74
N MET A 52 -6.25 1.08 1.60
CA MET A 52 -7.59 0.53 1.39
C MET A 52 -7.55 -0.99 1.35
N ALA A 53 -6.57 -1.55 0.67
CA ALA A 53 -6.46 -2.99 0.58
C ALA A 53 -6.14 -3.61 1.93
N GLU A 54 -5.27 -2.97 2.70
CA GLU A 54 -4.95 -3.45 4.04
C GLU A 54 -6.16 -3.35 4.96
N ALA A 55 -6.93 -2.30 4.82
CA ALA A 55 -8.13 -2.13 5.62
C ALA A 55 -9.16 -3.21 5.30
N GLN A 56 -9.32 -3.53 4.02
CA GLN A 56 -10.22 -4.59 3.61
C GLN A 56 -9.77 -5.94 4.17
N ARG A 57 -8.49 -6.20 4.08
CA ARG A 57 -7.93 -7.44 4.60
C ARG A 57 -8.16 -7.54 6.10
N GLU A 58 -7.92 -6.46 6.81
CA GLU A 58 -8.14 -6.41 8.24
C GLU A 58 -9.61 -6.62 8.57
N HIS A 59 -10.48 -5.99 7.81
CA HIS A 59 -11.92 -6.14 8.02
C HIS A 59 -12.36 -7.59 7.82
N MET A 60 -11.88 -8.21 6.76
CA MET A 60 -12.22 -9.60 6.48
C MET A 60 -11.70 -10.52 7.58
N ARG A 61 -10.51 -10.23 8.06
CA ARG A 61 -9.92 -11.01 9.14
C ARG A 61 -10.74 -10.88 10.41
N ASN A 62 -11.13 -9.66 10.75
CA ASN A 62 -11.94 -9.41 11.93
C ASN A 62 -13.29 -10.07 11.82
N LYS A 63 -13.85 -10.07 10.63
CA LYS A 63 -15.14 -10.71 10.41
C LYS A 63 -15.07 -12.20 10.66
N VAL A 64 -13.98 -12.83 10.24
CA VAL A 64 -13.79 -14.25 10.51
C VAL A 64 -13.62 -14.50 11.99
N GLU A 65 -12.90 -13.63 12.67
CA GLU A 65 -12.70 -13.76 14.11
C GLU A 65 -14.01 -13.52 14.86
N ASP A 66 -14.83 -12.63 14.37
CA ASP A 66 -16.12 -12.37 14.99
C ASP A 66 -17.03 -13.58 14.90
N SER A 67 -16.93 -14.33 13.82
CA SER A 67 -17.74 -15.52 13.72
C SER A 67 -17.18 -16.66 14.57
N ALA A 68 -15.95 -16.54 15.02
CA ALA A 68 -15.45 -17.45 16.02
C ALA A 68 -16.08 -17.11 17.36
N PRO A 69 -16.30 -18.06 18.13
CA PRO A 69 -16.96 -17.79 19.38
C PRO A 69 -16.13 -16.99 20.28
N GLN A 70 -15.98 -16.26 20.32
CA GLN A 70 -15.26 -15.62 20.97
C GLN A 70 -15.44 -14.93 21.74
N VAL A 71 -15.58 -14.98 21.67
CA VAL A 71 -15.60 -14.42 22.15
C VAL A 71 -15.20 -13.96 23.04
N SER A 72 -14.78 -14.35 23.18
CA SER A 72 -14.22 -14.07 24.04
C SER A 72 -14.00 -12.97 24.38
N VAL A 73 -14.05 -12.60 24.11
CA VAL A 73 -13.73 -11.61 24.33
C VAL A 73 -14.09 -11.00 25.16
N ALA A 74 -14.53 -11.09 25.22
CA ALA A 74 -14.89 -10.50 25.97
C ALA A 74 -14.66 -10.33 26.96
N THR A 75 -14.41 -10.61 27.14
CA THR A 75 -14.33 -10.57 28.19
C THR A 75 -14.06 -10.15 28.73
#